data_7f74fe0ba013fde96ff465a2a7ad98ae
#
_entry.id   7f74fe0ba013fde96ff465a2a7ad98ae
#
_cell.length_a   1.000
_cell.length_b   1.000
_cell.length_c   1.000
_cell.angle_alpha   90.00
_cell.angle_beta   90.00
_cell.angle_gamma   90.00
#
_symmetry.space_group_name_H-M   'P 1'
#
loop_
_entity.id
_entity.type
_entity.pdbx_description
1 polymer ?
#
loop_
_entity_poly.entity_id
_entity_poly.type
_entity_poly.pdbx_seq_one_letter_code
_entity_poly.pdbx_strand_id
1 'polypeptide(L)'
;MRARAWAFLGILVMALAAGTIACSSGGGAKFAGIKAGEMPAGENWIGVYYNQVYGYLHLIEQDGNIVGRWKRTDGSHWGELSGTAEGNVLHYTWNEHKYGGVGPSADSKGSGVFVYKMGEKFGELDGQYALADSNEVGLWHCIKQGGMKPDLNSINGKGSDNMGVTPDQWK
;
A
#
# COMPACT_ATOMS: atom_id res chain seq x y z
N MET A 1 -45.11 22.14 -62.67
CA MET A 1 -45.09 21.89 -61.22
C MET A 1 -43.77 21.20 -60.84
N ARG A 2 -42.89 21.87 -60.13
CA ARG A 2 -41.50 21.43 -59.85
C ARG A 2 -41.43 20.86 -58.47
N ALA A 3 -41.14 19.57 -58.31
CA ALA A 3 -40.86 18.91 -57.04
C ALA A 3 -39.38 19.10 -56.67
N ARG A 4 -39.10 19.69 -55.50
CA ARG A 4 -37.78 19.86 -54.92
C ARG A 4 -37.50 18.67 -53.99
N ALA A 5 -36.47 17.87 -54.33
CA ALA A 5 -35.94 16.82 -53.48
C ALA A 5 -34.95 17.45 -52.47
N TRP A 6 -35.12 17.19 -51.19
CA TRP A 6 -34.20 17.57 -50.15
C TRP A 6 -33.37 16.32 -49.75
N ALA A 7 -32.07 16.42 -50.03
CA ALA A 7 -31.11 15.42 -49.61
C ALA A 7 -30.67 15.73 -48.18
N PHE A 8 -30.96 14.84 -47.21
CA PHE A 8 -30.40 14.89 -45.86
C PHE A 8 -29.03 14.22 -45.85
N LEU A 9 -28.00 15.04 -45.68
CA LEU A 9 -26.63 14.58 -45.48
C LEU A 9 -26.45 14.23 -44.01
N GLY A 10 -26.46 12.92 -43.69
CA GLY A 10 -26.20 12.42 -42.34
C GLY A 10 -24.71 12.42 -42.03
N ILE A 11 -24.29 13.28 -41.12
CA ILE A 11 -22.93 13.31 -40.60
C ILE A 11 -22.81 12.21 -39.52
N LEU A 12 -22.08 11.16 -39.86
CA LEU A 12 -21.72 10.09 -38.95
C LEU A 12 -20.52 10.56 -38.11
N VAL A 13 -20.74 10.98 -36.86
CA VAL A 13 -19.69 11.31 -35.89
C VAL A 13 -19.19 10.01 -35.28
N MET A 14 -18.03 9.53 -35.73
CA MET A 14 -17.29 8.45 -35.10
C MET A 14 -16.60 9.02 -33.84
N ALA A 15 -17.13 8.70 -32.64
CA ALA A 15 -16.44 8.96 -31.38
C ALA A 15 -15.31 7.94 -31.23
N LEU A 16 -14.05 8.36 -31.42
CA LEU A 16 -12.88 7.60 -31.00
C LEU A 16 -12.81 7.63 -29.48
N ALA A 17 -13.19 6.54 -28.84
CA ALA A 17 -12.86 6.30 -27.44
C ALA A 17 -11.36 6.01 -27.35
N ALA A 18 -10.56 7.02 -26.97
CA ALA A 18 -9.17 6.83 -26.59
C ALA A 18 -9.13 6.12 -25.25
N GLY A 19 -9.02 4.79 -25.28
CA GLY A 19 -8.75 4.01 -24.10
C GLY A 19 -7.35 4.34 -23.59
N THR A 20 -7.25 5.02 -22.46
CA THR A 20 -6.00 5.18 -21.73
C THR A 20 -5.59 3.82 -21.18
N ILE A 21 -4.63 3.17 -21.84
CA ILE A 21 -3.95 2.01 -21.27
C ILE A 21 -3.07 2.55 -20.15
N ALA A 22 -3.56 2.44 -18.91
CA ALA A 22 -2.74 2.63 -17.73
C ALA A 22 -1.72 1.49 -17.71
N CYS A 23 -0.46 1.79 -18.04
CA CYS A 23 0.65 0.89 -17.82
C CYS A 23 0.81 0.70 -16.31
N SER A 24 0.21 -0.33 -15.75
CA SER A 24 0.49 -0.76 -14.38
C SER A 24 1.94 -1.27 -14.36
N SER A 25 2.80 -0.56 -13.65
CA SER A 25 4.16 -1.00 -13.32
C SER A 25 4.13 -2.43 -12.79
N GLY A 26 5.05 -3.28 -13.27
CA GLY A 26 5.07 -4.76 -13.20
C GLY A 26 4.90 -5.48 -11.85
N GLY A 27 4.48 -4.80 -10.78
CA GLY A 27 4.14 -5.42 -9.49
C GLY A 27 2.76 -6.09 -9.44
N GLY A 28 1.80 -5.62 -10.25
CA GLY A 28 0.41 -6.10 -10.21
C GLY A 28 0.21 -7.53 -10.73
N ALA A 29 1.08 -7.99 -11.62
CA ALA A 29 0.90 -9.31 -12.27
C ALA A 29 1.06 -10.50 -11.29
N LYS A 30 1.93 -10.39 -10.28
CA LYS A 30 2.18 -11.48 -9.32
C LYS A 30 0.99 -11.76 -8.39
N PHE A 31 0.17 -10.76 -8.13
CA PHE A 31 -0.94 -10.84 -7.18
C PHE A 31 -2.32 -10.60 -7.85
N ALA A 32 -2.37 -10.62 -9.18
CA ALA A 32 -3.58 -10.33 -9.97
C ALA A 32 -4.75 -11.32 -9.74
N GLY A 33 -4.46 -12.49 -9.17
CA GLY A 33 -5.49 -13.50 -8.85
C GLY A 33 -6.30 -13.20 -7.58
N ILE A 34 -5.90 -12.21 -6.79
CA ILE A 34 -6.59 -11.85 -5.54
C ILE A 34 -7.73 -10.90 -5.87
N LYS A 35 -8.95 -11.37 -5.65
CA LYS A 35 -10.18 -10.60 -5.92
C LYS A 35 -10.55 -9.77 -4.71
N ALA A 36 -10.90 -8.50 -4.95
CA ALA A 36 -11.43 -7.62 -3.93
C ALA A 36 -12.83 -8.07 -3.51
N GLY A 37 -13.07 -8.04 -2.20
CA GLY A 37 -14.37 -8.14 -1.56
C GLY A 37 -14.76 -6.81 -0.93
N GLU A 38 -15.85 -6.78 -0.21
CA GLU A 38 -16.25 -5.61 0.56
C GLU A 38 -15.37 -5.44 1.79
N MET A 39 -15.06 -4.18 2.13
CA MET A 39 -14.43 -3.85 3.42
C MET A 39 -15.41 -4.20 4.54
N PRO A 40 -14.98 -4.89 5.62
CA PRO A 40 -15.83 -5.16 6.75
C PRO A 40 -16.48 -3.88 7.31
N ALA A 41 -17.76 -3.99 7.70
CA ALA A 41 -18.55 -2.85 8.13
C ALA A 41 -17.89 -2.10 9.31
N GLY A 42 -17.73 -0.78 9.16
CA GLY A 42 -17.11 0.08 10.17
C GLY A 42 -15.57 0.08 10.15
N GLU A 43 -14.95 -0.71 9.30
CA GLU A 43 -13.51 -0.79 9.17
C GLU A 43 -12.99 0.06 8.00
N ASN A 44 -11.69 0.36 8.06
CA ASN A 44 -10.96 1.03 7.02
C ASN A 44 -9.46 0.68 7.12
N TRP A 45 -8.70 1.09 6.11
CA TRP A 45 -7.27 0.85 6.02
C TRP A 45 -6.43 1.65 7.02
N ILE A 46 -6.94 2.78 7.51
CA ILE A 46 -6.18 3.70 8.36
C ILE A 46 -6.00 3.09 9.75
N GLY A 47 -4.77 3.07 10.21
CA GLY A 47 -4.45 2.53 11.54
C GLY A 47 -2.99 2.18 11.72
N VAL A 48 -2.73 1.63 12.89
CA VAL A 48 -1.44 1.02 13.24
C VAL A 48 -1.64 -0.48 13.30
N TYR A 49 -0.76 -1.22 12.67
CA TYR A 49 -0.77 -2.68 12.62
C TYR A 49 0.55 -3.21 13.15
N TYR A 50 0.52 -4.36 13.78
CA TYR A 50 1.72 -4.95 14.38
C TYR A 50 2.00 -6.35 13.84
N ASN A 51 3.27 -6.62 13.61
CA ASN A 51 3.84 -7.93 13.30
C ASN A 51 5.13 -8.11 14.11
N GLN A 52 5.42 -9.33 14.57
CA GLN A 52 6.60 -9.57 15.39
C GLN A 52 7.95 -9.35 14.67
N VAL A 53 8.00 -9.55 13.36
CA VAL A 53 9.21 -9.37 12.54
C VAL A 53 9.31 -7.95 11.99
N TYR A 54 8.22 -7.51 11.32
CA TYR A 54 8.19 -6.22 10.62
C TYR A 54 7.83 -5.04 11.53
N GLY A 55 7.47 -5.30 12.80
CA GLY A 55 7.16 -4.29 13.79
C GLY A 55 5.85 -3.56 13.51
N TYR A 56 5.82 -2.27 13.82
CA TYR A 56 4.64 -1.43 13.61
C TYR A 56 4.60 -0.89 12.19
N LEU A 57 3.48 -1.14 11.51
CA LEU A 57 3.11 -0.56 10.23
C LEU A 57 2.02 0.50 10.47
N HIS A 58 2.31 1.74 10.13
CA HIS A 58 1.37 2.85 10.17
C HIS A 58 0.80 3.06 8.77
N LEU A 59 -0.51 3.02 8.60
CA LEU A 59 -1.20 3.29 7.34
C LEU A 59 -2.07 4.55 7.47
N ILE A 60 -1.98 5.43 6.48
CA ILE A 60 -2.87 6.58 6.30
C ILE A 60 -3.38 6.63 4.86
N GLU A 61 -4.41 7.41 4.62
CA GLU A 61 -4.85 7.77 3.27
C GLU A 61 -4.28 9.15 2.89
N GLN A 62 -3.71 9.23 1.71
CA GLN A 62 -3.19 10.46 1.14
C GLN A 62 -3.48 10.50 -0.36
N ASP A 63 -4.20 11.53 -0.81
CA ASP A 63 -4.54 11.75 -2.24
C ASP A 63 -5.19 10.52 -2.91
N GLY A 64 -6.07 9.82 -2.18
CA GLY A 64 -6.77 8.62 -2.66
C GLY A 64 -5.92 7.34 -2.70
N ASN A 65 -4.68 7.39 -2.22
CA ASN A 65 -3.82 6.23 -2.05
C ASN A 65 -3.67 5.88 -0.57
N ILE A 66 -3.43 4.61 -0.29
CA ILE A 66 -2.98 4.18 1.03
C ILE A 66 -1.46 4.24 1.04
N VAL A 67 -0.91 5.04 1.94
CA VAL A 67 0.53 5.16 2.17
C VAL A 67 0.87 4.68 3.56
N GLY A 68 2.05 4.09 3.72
CA GLY A 68 2.45 3.55 5.00
C GLY A 68 3.95 3.60 5.23
N ARG A 69 4.32 3.49 6.52
CA ARG A 69 5.69 3.29 6.95
C ARG A 69 5.75 2.24 8.05
N TRP A 70 6.84 1.49 8.07
CA TRP A 70 7.11 0.52 9.11
C TRP A 70 8.57 0.58 9.55
N LYS A 71 8.81 0.07 10.75
CA LYS A 71 10.14 -0.14 11.30
C LYS A 71 10.21 -1.55 11.89
N ARG A 72 11.22 -2.32 11.47
CA ARG A 72 11.41 -3.67 12.00
C ARG A 72 11.64 -3.65 13.51
N THR A 73 11.19 -4.70 14.17
CA THR A 73 11.25 -4.82 15.63
C THR A 73 12.69 -4.77 16.15
N ASP A 74 13.65 -5.31 15.39
CA ASP A 74 15.08 -5.27 15.71
C ASP A 74 15.74 -3.93 15.44
N GLY A 75 15.00 -2.96 14.87
CA GLY A 75 15.50 -1.64 14.53
C GLY A 75 16.47 -1.62 13.36
N SER A 76 16.70 -2.73 12.67
CA SER A 76 17.69 -2.82 11.59
C SER A 76 17.26 -2.12 10.31
N HIS A 77 15.95 -2.10 10.03
CA HIS A 77 15.38 -1.56 8.80
C HIS A 77 14.12 -0.74 9.08
N TRP A 78 13.84 0.18 8.18
CA TRP A 78 12.57 0.87 8.07
C TRP A 78 12.13 0.86 6.61
N GLY A 79 10.84 1.04 6.35
CA GLY A 79 10.36 1.05 4.97
C GLY A 79 9.13 1.89 4.80
N GLU A 80 8.78 2.08 3.54
CA GLU A 80 7.59 2.81 3.12
C GLU A 80 6.88 2.05 2.01
N LEU A 81 5.57 2.18 1.98
CA LEU A 81 4.71 1.63 0.94
C LEU A 81 3.72 2.66 0.44
N SER A 82 3.30 2.47 -0.80
CA SER A 82 2.20 3.22 -1.40
C SER A 82 1.41 2.31 -2.33
N GLY A 83 0.09 2.41 -2.30
CA GLY A 83 -0.77 1.56 -3.09
C GLY A 83 -2.19 2.04 -3.21
N THR A 84 -2.96 1.31 -4.01
CA THR A 84 -4.37 1.57 -4.27
C THR A 84 -5.21 0.47 -3.64
N ALA A 85 -6.23 0.86 -2.89
CA ALA A 85 -7.18 -0.05 -2.29
C ALA A 85 -8.46 -0.15 -3.12
N GLU A 86 -8.92 -1.38 -3.30
CA GLU A 86 -10.23 -1.69 -3.85
C GLU A 86 -10.94 -2.60 -2.83
N GLY A 87 -12.01 -2.09 -2.20
CA GLY A 87 -12.67 -2.79 -1.12
C GLY A 87 -11.69 -3.22 -0.02
N ASN A 88 -11.60 -4.50 0.25
CA ASN A 88 -10.72 -5.08 1.27
C ASN A 88 -9.35 -5.55 0.74
N VAL A 89 -8.98 -5.19 -0.50
CA VAL A 89 -7.67 -5.52 -1.09
C VAL A 89 -6.87 -4.25 -1.35
N LEU A 90 -5.63 -4.21 -0.89
CA LEU A 90 -4.65 -3.15 -1.13
C LEU A 90 -3.48 -3.72 -1.93
N HIS A 91 -3.31 -3.30 -3.17
CA HIS A 91 -2.11 -3.54 -3.94
C HIS A 91 -1.11 -2.42 -3.72
N TYR A 92 0.14 -2.73 -3.37
CA TYR A 92 1.14 -1.73 -3.03
C TYR A 92 2.51 -2.03 -3.63
N THR A 93 3.31 -0.99 -3.79
CA THR A 93 4.75 -1.06 -3.96
C THR A 93 5.43 -0.64 -2.66
N TRP A 94 6.64 -1.12 -2.42
CA TRP A 94 7.37 -0.85 -1.19
C TRP A 94 8.84 -0.66 -1.43
N ASN A 95 9.46 0.12 -0.54
CA ASN A 95 10.91 0.26 -0.40
C ASN A 95 11.27 0.03 1.07
N GLU A 96 12.31 -0.73 1.33
CA GLU A 96 12.88 -0.95 2.66
C GLU A 96 14.33 -0.53 2.68
N HIS A 97 14.74 0.18 3.71
CA HIS A 97 16.03 0.81 3.88
C HIS A 97 16.71 0.26 5.14
N LYS A 98 17.99 -0.07 5.04
CA LYS A 98 18.80 -0.46 6.19
C LYS A 98 19.32 0.77 6.93
N TYR A 99 19.12 0.85 8.24
CA TYR A 99 19.70 1.93 9.05
C TYR A 99 21.23 1.89 8.98
N GLY A 100 21.83 3.05 8.70
CA GLY A 100 23.27 3.17 8.53
C GLY A 100 23.85 2.48 7.28
N GLY A 101 22.99 1.93 6.43
CA GLY A 101 23.41 1.34 5.15
C GLY A 101 23.76 2.41 4.14
N VAL A 102 24.79 2.14 3.32
CA VAL A 102 25.21 3.00 2.23
C VAL A 102 25.34 2.19 0.95
N GLY A 103 24.83 2.75 -0.14
CA GLY A 103 24.91 2.15 -1.47
C GLY A 103 23.72 1.23 -1.83
N PRO A 104 23.71 0.70 -3.06
CA PRO A 104 22.55 0.00 -3.63
C PRO A 104 22.09 -1.25 -2.86
N SER A 105 22.99 -1.87 -2.09
CA SER A 105 22.67 -3.04 -1.26
C SER A 105 22.01 -2.71 0.08
N ALA A 106 21.88 -1.41 0.39
CA ALA A 106 21.21 -0.95 1.61
C ALA A 106 19.69 -0.89 1.46
N ASP A 107 19.19 -0.91 0.22
CA ASP A 107 17.80 -0.75 -0.12
C ASP A 107 17.25 -2.00 -0.80
N SER A 108 16.03 -2.36 -0.46
CA SER A 108 15.24 -3.39 -1.11
C SER A 108 13.92 -2.80 -1.57
N LYS A 109 13.39 -3.26 -2.67
CA LYS A 109 12.11 -2.81 -3.20
C LYS A 109 11.30 -3.94 -3.80
N GLY A 110 10.01 -3.76 -3.86
CA GLY A 110 9.13 -4.75 -4.43
C GLY A 110 7.69 -4.33 -4.49
N SER A 111 6.83 -5.31 -4.59
CA SER A 111 5.39 -5.13 -4.58
C SER A 111 4.73 -6.13 -3.64
N GLY A 112 3.50 -5.86 -3.27
CA GLY A 112 2.74 -6.75 -2.42
C GLY A 112 1.24 -6.49 -2.48
N VAL A 113 0.54 -7.29 -1.73
CA VAL A 113 -0.90 -7.19 -1.55
C VAL A 113 -1.26 -7.45 -0.10
N PHE A 114 -2.17 -6.67 0.46
CA PHE A 114 -2.86 -6.97 1.70
C PHE A 114 -4.32 -7.26 1.42
N VAL A 115 -4.86 -8.25 2.11
CA VAL A 115 -6.30 -8.50 2.23
C VAL A 115 -6.71 -8.17 3.65
N TYR A 116 -7.59 -7.18 3.81
CA TYR A 116 -8.16 -6.83 5.10
C TYR A 116 -9.27 -7.81 5.46
N LYS A 117 -9.27 -8.30 6.67
CA LYS A 117 -10.33 -9.13 7.24
C LYS A 117 -10.53 -8.84 8.72
N MET A 118 -11.68 -9.24 9.26
CA MET A 118 -11.89 -9.25 10.70
C MET A 118 -11.33 -10.53 11.30
N GLY A 119 -10.45 -10.36 12.29
CA GLY A 119 -10.11 -11.41 13.23
C GLY A 119 -11.15 -11.51 14.35
N GLU A 120 -10.82 -12.20 15.42
CA GLU A 120 -11.73 -12.37 16.56
C GLU A 120 -12.10 -11.06 17.27
N LYS A 121 -11.17 -10.09 17.33
CA LYS A 121 -11.36 -8.82 18.06
C LYS A 121 -10.95 -7.59 17.27
N PHE A 122 -10.00 -7.72 16.36
CA PHE A 122 -9.39 -6.61 15.63
C PHE A 122 -9.30 -6.94 14.15
N GLY A 123 -9.20 -5.91 13.33
CA GLY A 123 -8.88 -6.07 11.92
C GLY A 123 -7.50 -6.68 11.74
N GLU A 124 -7.32 -7.45 10.71
CA GLU A 124 -6.09 -8.13 10.34
C GLU A 124 -5.76 -7.88 8.87
N LEU A 125 -4.47 -7.81 8.58
CA LEU A 125 -3.95 -7.78 7.22
C LEU A 125 -3.28 -9.12 6.93
N ASP A 126 -3.83 -9.88 6.01
CA ASP A 126 -3.14 -11.01 5.39
C ASP A 126 -2.42 -10.52 4.16
N GLY A 127 -1.09 -10.50 4.22
CA GLY A 127 -0.26 -9.94 3.18
C GLY A 127 0.67 -10.94 2.53
N GLN A 128 0.95 -10.63 1.28
CA GLN A 128 2.01 -11.25 0.50
C GLN A 128 2.86 -10.15 -0.12
N TYR A 129 4.17 -10.36 -0.17
CA TYR A 129 5.09 -9.45 -0.84
C TYR A 129 6.11 -10.22 -1.66
N ALA A 130 6.68 -9.57 -2.66
CA ALA A 130 7.78 -10.09 -3.45
C ALA A 130 8.80 -8.97 -3.71
N LEU A 131 10.06 -9.33 -3.74
CA LEU A 131 11.13 -8.48 -4.24
C LEU A 131 10.95 -8.23 -5.75
N ALA A 132 11.41 -7.07 -6.23
CA ALA A 132 11.28 -6.70 -7.64
C ALA A 132 11.93 -7.73 -8.57
N ASP A 133 13.09 -8.27 -8.18
CA ASP A 133 13.91 -9.16 -8.99
C ASP A 133 13.81 -10.63 -8.56
N SER A 134 12.81 -11.02 -7.75
CA SER A 134 12.59 -12.37 -7.27
C SER A 134 11.19 -12.86 -7.58
N ASN A 135 11.05 -14.15 -7.82
CA ASN A 135 9.75 -14.82 -7.90
C ASN A 135 9.27 -15.39 -6.56
N GLU A 136 10.10 -15.31 -5.54
CA GLU A 136 9.73 -15.75 -4.20
C GLU A 136 8.73 -14.78 -3.57
N VAL A 137 7.76 -15.36 -2.87
CA VAL A 137 6.71 -14.62 -2.16
C VAL A 137 6.89 -14.83 -0.67
N GLY A 138 7.05 -13.73 0.06
CA GLY A 138 7.03 -13.71 1.51
C GLY A 138 5.62 -13.44 2.04
N LEU A 139 5.38 -13.81 3.29
CA LEU A 139 4.12 -13.55 3.98
C LEU A 139 4.29 -12.40 4.98
N TRP A 140 3.27 -11.56 5.07
CA TRP A 140 3.23 -10.43 6.02
C TRP A 140 1.85 -10.33 6.65
N HIS A 141 1.67 -10.98 7.78
CA HIS A 141 0.45 -10.92 8.56
C HIS A 141 0.57 -9.87 9.66
N CYS A 142 -0.43 -8.99 9.81
CA CYS A 142 -0.44 -7.93 10.82
C CYS A 142 -1.79 -7.85 11.52
N ILE A 143 -1.79 -7.45 12.78
CA ILE A 143 -2.99 -7.24 13.60
C ILE A 143 -3.13 -5.75 13.90
N LYS A 144 -4.32 -5.18 13.64
CA LYS A 144 -4.66 -3.79 13.93
C LYS A 144 -4.58 -3.51 15.43
N GLN A 145 -3.93 -2.44 15.80
CA GLN A 145 -3.74 -2.04 17.20
C GLN A 145 -4.82 -1.03 17.59
N GLY A 146 -5.76 -1.47 18.42
CA GLY A 146 -6.82 -0.61 18.93
C GLY A 146 -6.26 0.55 19.76
N GLY A 147 -6.79 1.76 19.54
CA GLY A 147 -6.40 2.95 20.30
C GLY A 147 -5.11 3.64 19.86
N MET A 148 -4.32 3.05 18.98
CA MET A 148 -3.14 3.69 18.40
C MET A 148 -3.53 4.52 17.17
N LYS A 149 -2.95 5.73 17.06
CA LYS A 149 -3.12 6.59 15.89
C LYS A 149 -1.89 6.48 14.99
N PRO A 150 -2.06 6.33 13.66
CA PRO A 150 -0.92 6.29 12.75
C PRO A 150 -0.22 7.66 12.71
N ASP A 151 1.12 7.62 12.73
CA ASP A 151 1.99 8.77 12.55
C ASP A 151 3.20 8.34 11.71
N LEU A 152 3.21 8.71 10.44
CA LEU A 152 4.32 8.38 9.53
C LEU A 152 5.63 9.08 9.91
N ASN A 153 5.57 10.22 10.62
CA ASN A 153 6.76 10.97 10.99
C ASN A 153 7.51 10.31 12.16
N SER A 154 6.83 9.44 12.92
CA SER A 154 7.48 8.65 13.97
C SER A 154 8.42 7.59 13.40
N ILE A 155 8.29 7.26 12.11
CA ILE A 155 9.13 6.32 11.38
C ILE A 155 9.89 7.09 10.30
N ASN A 156 11.17 7.34 10.52
CA ASN A 156 12.01 8.06 9.58
C ASN A 156 13.40 7.39 9.51
N GLY A 157 14.15 7.71 8.44
CA GLY A 157 15.49 7.17 8.20
C GLY A 157 16.59 7.68 9.14
N LYS A 158 16.24 8.56 10.07
CA LYS A 158 17.15 8.99 11.14
C LYS A 158 17.10 7.90 12.20
N GLY A 159 18.22 7.25 12.46
CA GLY A 159 18.32 6.16 13.44
C GLY A 159 17.71 6.52 14.79
N SER A 160 17.71 5.59 15.71
CA SER A 160 17.01 5.60 17.01
C SER A 160 17.33 6.76 17.98
N ASP A 161 17.95 7.82 17.51
CA ASP A 161 18.30 9.00 18.32
C ASP A 161 17.10 9.76 18.87
N ASN A 162 15.87 9.39 18.47
CA ASN A 162 14.63 9.97 18.97
C ASN A 162 13.68 8.98 19.66
N MET A 163 14.15 7.87 20.16
CA MET A 163 13.45 7.26 21.28
C MET A 163 13.82 8.08 22.51
N GLY A 164 13.04 9.14 22.76
CA GLY A 164 13.16 10.03 23.91
C GLY A 164 12.89 9.32 25.24
N VAL A 165 13.73 8.36 25.55
CA VAL A 165 13.94 7.87 26.91
C VAL A 165 15.18 8.64 27.38
N THR A 166 14.95 9.83 27.92
CA THR A 166 15.98 10.48 28.70
C THR A 166 16.34 9.56 29.88
N PRO A 167 17.64 9.37 30.20
CA PRO A 167 18.07 8.51 31.32
C PRO A 167 17.52 8.89 32.68
N ASP A 168 16.84 10.03 32.80
CA ASP A 168 16.34 10.57 34.07
C ASP A 168 14.96 10.03 34.53
N GLN A 169 14.33 9.15 33.76
CA GLN A 169 13.04 8.56 34.18
C GLN A 169 13.17 7.25 35.02
N TRP A 170 14.38 6.88 35.42
CA TRP A 170 14.64 5.71 36.26
C TRP A 170 15.21 6.12 37.65
N LYS A 171 14.67 7.18 38.24
CA LYS A 171 14.93 7.49 39.68
C LYS A 171 13.69 7.39 40.50
#